data_a6b3d59f442ee967e57957e5577312b3
#
_entry.id   a6b3d59f442ee967e57957e5577312b3
#
_cell.length_a   1.000
_cell.length_b   1.000
_cell.length_c   1.000
_cell.angle_alpha   90.00
_cell.angle_beta   90.00
_cell.angle_gamma   90.00
#
_symmetry.space_group_name_H-M   'P 1'
#
loop_
_entity.id
_entity.type
_entity.pdbx_description
1 polymer ?
#
loop_
_entity_poly.entity_id
_entity_poly.type
_entity_poly.pdbx_seq_one_letter_code
_entity_poly.pdbx_strand_id
1 'polypeptide(L)'
;LPEEAQQVIVNMCFNMGAPRLSKFKKFISAIDNHNWEIASKEMLDSKWATQVGERANRLSMRINKITTFENSDYFNDEYMKYNK
;
A
#
# COMPACT_ATOMS: atom_id res chain seq x y z
N LEU A 1 -2.76 -10.66 0.19
CA LEU A 1 -2.49 -9.27 -0.20
C LEU A 1 -1.91 -9.20 -1.60
N PRO A 2 -2.22 -8.15 -2.37
CA PRO A 2 -1.57 -7.93 -3.65
C PRO A 2 -0.05 -7.85 -3.50
N GLU A 3 0.66 -8.35 -4.50
CA GLU A 3 2.11 -8.37 -4.46
C GLU A 3 2.72 -6.98 -4.26
N GLU A 4 2.14 -5.98 -4.88
CA GLU A 4 2.61 -4.59 -4.75
C GLU A 4 2.53 -4.12 -3.30
N ALA A 5 1.44 -4.43 -2.60
CA ALA A 5 1.29 -4.09 -1.18
C ALA A 5 2.32 -4.84 -0.33
N GLN A 6 2.54 -6.11 -0.63
CA GLN A 6 3.55 -6.90 0.08
C GLN A 6 4.94 -6.30 -0.08
N GLN A 7 5.30 -5.90 -1.30
CA GLN A 7 6.59 -5.28 -1.56
C GLN A 7 6.77 -3.96 -0.81
N VAL A 8 5.73 -3.14 -0.77
CA VAL A 8 5.77 -1.87 -0.03
C VAL A 8 5.98 -2.14 1.46
N ILE A 9 5.25 -3.10 2.02
CA ILE A 9 5.38 -3.46 3.44
C ILE A 9 6.78 -3.98 3.74
N VAL A 10 7.33 -4.81 2.87
CA VAL A 10 8.70 -5.31 3.02
C VAL A 10 9.70 -4.15 3.01
N ASN A 11 9.54 -3.21 2.08
CA ASN A 11 10.39 -2.02 2.04
C ASN A 11 10.32 -1.22 3.33
N MET A 12 9.11 -0.99 3.84
CA MET A 12 8.93 -0.29 5.11
C MET A 12 9.60 -1.03 6.26
N CYS A 13 9.45 -2.35 6.28
CA CYS A 13 10.06 -3.19 7.30
C CYS A 13 11.58 -3.09 7.30
N PHE A 14 12.20 -3.08 6.11
CA PHE A 14 13.64 -2.89 5.99
C PHE A 14 14.10 -1.52 6.47
N ASN A 15 13.27 -0.50 6.25
CA ASN A 15 13.62 0.87 6.62
C ASN A 15 13.47 1.17 8.10
N MET A 16 12.37 0.72 8.69
CA MET A 16 12.03 1.10 10.05
C MET A 16 12.08 -0.04 11.07
N GLY A 17 12.14 -1.28 10.59
CA GLY A 17 12.09 -2.46 11.43
C GLY A 17 10.68 -2.88 11.80
N ALA A 18 10.50 -4.18 12.04
CA ALA A 18 9.19 -4.75 12.34
C ALA A 18 8.53 -4.16 13.59
N PRO A 19 9.27 -3.92 14.71
CA PRO A 19 8.63 -3.32 15.89
C PRO A 19 8.04 -1.95 15.65
N ARG A 20 8.71 -1.12 14.84
CA ARG A 20 8.23 0.22 14.52
C ARG A 20 7.06 0.16 13.56
N LEU A 21 7.14 -0.72 12.57
CA LEU A 21 6.05 -0.93 11.61
C LEU A 21 4.78 -1.42 12.33
N SER A 22 4.91 -2.29 13.30
CA SER A 22 3.75 -2.81 14.04
C SER A 22 2.99 -1.73 14.79
N LYS A 23 3.59 -0.58 15.05
CA LYS A 23 2.92 0.56 15.69
C LYS A 23 2.02 1.34 14.73
N PHE A 24 2.16 1.12 13.44
CA PHE A 24 1.33 1.75 12.42
C PHE A 24 -0.02 1.04 12.30
N LYS A 25 -0.77 1.03 13.40
CA LYS A 25 -2.01 0.25 13.50
C LYS A 25 -3.06 0.65 12.46
N LYS A 26 -3.24 1.95 12.24
CA LYS A 26 -4.21 2.45 11.26
C LYS A 26 -3.80 2.08 9.84
N PHE A 27 -2.53 2.19 9.53
CA PHE A 27 -1.99 1.78 8.25
C PHE A 27 -2.20 0.28 8.03
N ILE A 28 -1.85 -0.54 9.00
CA ILE A 28 -1.99 -2.00 8.92
C ILE A 28 -3.47 -2.38 8.75
N SER A 29 -4.36 -1.75 9.51
CA SER A 29 -5.80 -2.00 9.40
C SER A 29 -6.32 -1.63 8.02
N ALA A 30 -5.86 -0.51 7.46
CA ALA A 30 -6.25 -0.10 6.11
C ALA A 30 -5.75 -1.10 5.08
N ILE A 31 -4.53 -1.61 5.22
CA ILE A 31 -3.98 -2.64 4.33
C ILE A 31 -4.83 -3.92 4.41
N ASP A 32 -5.16 -4.36 5.61
CA ASP A 32 -5.97 -5.56 5.81
C ASP A 32 -7.35 -5.44 5.17
N ASN A 33 -7.91 -4.25 5.17
CA ASN A 33 -9.23 -3.97 4.58
C ASN A 33 -9.14 -3.58 3.11
N HIS A 34 -7.97 -3.63 2.51
CA HIS A 34 -7.71 -3.19 1.13
C HIS A 34 -8.12 -1.75 0.88
N ASN A 35 -8.01 -0.91 1.92
CA ASN A 35 -8.30 0.51 1.83
C ASN A 35 -7.02 1.28 1.55
N TRP A 36 -6.59 1.23 0.29
CA TRP A 36 -5.29 1.73 -0.14
C TRP A 36 -5.17 3.24 0.00
N GLU A 37 -6.26 3.96 -0.21
CA GLU A 37 -6.26 5.41 -0.07
C GLU A 37 -5.96 5.83 1.37
N ILE A 38 -6.63 5.22 2.33
CA ILE A 38 -6.36 5.50 3.74
C ILE A 38 -4.97 5.02 4.13
N ALA A 39 -4.56 3.86 3.64
CA ALA A 39 -3.22 3.34 3.91
C ALA A 39 -2.14 4.33 3.46
N SER A 40 -2.26 4.89 2.27
CA SER A 40 -1.29 5.87 1.77
C SER A 40 -1.30 7.16 2.58
N LYS A 41 -2.46 7.62 3.00
CA LYS A 41 -2.59 8.80 3.85
C LYS A 41 -1.92 8.60 5.22
N GLU A 42 -2.20 7.46 5.84
CA GLU A 42 -1.60 7.15 7.15
C GLU A 42 -0.09 7.03 7.04
N MET A 43 0.41 6.49 5.94
CA MET A 43 1.84 6.40 5.68
C MET A 43 2.47 7.79 5.64
N LEU A 44 1.87 8.73 4.88
CA LEU A 44 2.41 10.07 4.70
C LEU A 44 2.26 10.93 5.94
N ASP A 45 1.28 10.64 6.79
CA ASP A 45 1.00 11.41 8.01
C ASP A 45 1.84 10.95 9.20
N SER A 46 2.89 10.18 8.96
CA SER A 46 3.73 9.62 10.01
C SER A 46 5.04 10.37 10.15
N LYS A 47 5.66 10.27 11.33
CA LYS A 47 7.01 10.79 11.56
C LYS A 47 8.03 10.13 10.64
N TRP A 48 7.81 8.86 10.34
CA TRP A 48 8.66 8.12 9.41
C TRP A 48 8.69 8.80 8.04
N ALA A 49 7.52 9.23 7.54
CA ALA A 49 7.45 9.93 6.26
C ALA A 49 8.30 11.20 6.26
N THR A 50 8.30 11.94 7.37
CA THR A 50 9.12 13.13 7.51
C THR A 50 10.61 12.79 7.48
N GLN A 51 10.99 11.67 8.09
CA GLN A 51 12.39 11.23 8.17
C GLN A 51 12.95 10.74 6.85
N VAL A 52 12.17 10.00 6.07
CA VAL A 52 12.64 9.40 4.82
C VAL A 52 12.29 10.21 3.58
N GLY A 53 11.44 11.23 3.72
CA GLY A 53 11.12 12.16 2.64
C GLY A 53 10.51 11.50 1.41
N GLU A 54 11.20 11.63 0.26
CA GLU A 54 10.69 11.13 -1.02
C GLU A 54 10.37 9.64 -1.05
N ARG A 55 11.07 8.84 -0.25
CA ARG A 55 10.81 7.41 -0.22
C ARG A 55 9.39 7.13 0.24
N ALA A 56 8.90 7.87 1.26
CA ALA A 56 7.53 7.74 1.71
C ALA A 56 6.54 8.11 0.61
N ASN A 57 6.83 9.18 -0.14
CA ASN A 57 5.99 9.58 -1.26
C ASN A 57 5.94 8.49 -2.33
N ARG A 58 7.07 7.92 -2.69
CA ARG A 58 7.13 6.84 -3.69
C ARG A 58 6.34 5.62 -3.25
N LEU A 59 6.51 5.21 -2.00
CA LEU A 59 5.81 4.04 -1.48
C LEU A 59 4.31 4.29 -1.38
N SER A 60 3.90 5.51 -0.97
CA SER A 60 2.48 5.85 -0.91
C SER A 60 1.85 5.88 -2.29
N MET A 61 2.58 6.34 -3.31
CA MET A 61 2.11 6.31 -4.69
C MET A 61 1.93 4.88 -5.18
N ARG A 62 2.81 3.97 -4.81
CA ARG A 62 2.68 2.56 -5.16
C ARG A 62 1.44 1.95 -4.52
N ILE A 63 1.14 2.30 -3.28
CA ILE A 63 -0.08 1.85 -2.60
C ILE A 63 -1.32 2.42 -3.31
N ASN A 64 -1.31 3.71 -3.66
CA ASN A 64 -2.43 4.33 -4.38
C ASN A 64 -2.69 3.69 -5.74
N LYS A 65 -1.63 3.27 -6.42
CA LYS A 65 -1.76 2.59 -7.71
C LYS A 65 -2.51 1.27 -7.60
N ILE A 66 -2.47 0.63 -6.44
CA ILE A 66 -3.22 -0.61 -6.24
C ILE A 66 -4.73 -0.35 -6.39
N THR A 67 -5.22 0.78 -5.90
CA THR A 67 -6.63 1.17 -6.10
C THR A 67 -6.99 1.21 -7.58
N THR A 68 -6.16 1.86 -8.39
CA THR A 68 -6.35 1.93 -9.83
C THR A 68 -6.27 0.53 -10.45
N PHE A 69 -5.34 -0.28 -9.99
CA PHE A 69 -5.16 -1.65 -10.45
C PHE A 69 -6.37 -2.52 -10.14
N GLU A 70 -6.90 -2.42 -8.93
CA GLU A 70 -8.08 -3.18 -8.54
C GLU A 70 -9.30 -2.77 -9.36
N ASN A 71 -9.45 -1.48 -9.64
CA ASN A 71 -10.51 -1.00 -10.51
C ASN A 71 -10.32 -1.50 -11.94
N SER A 72 -9.08 -1.56 -12.42
CA SER A 72 -8.76 -2.13 -13.73
C SER A 72 -8.99 -3.64 -13.76
N ASP A 73 -8.65 -4.32 -12.68
CA ASP A 73 -8.87 -5.76 -12.53
C ASP A 73 -10.35 -6.11 -12.56
N TYR A 74 -11.19 -5.22 -12.07
CA TYR A 74 -12.63 -5.38 -12.17
C TYR A 74 -13.05 -5.45 -13.64
N PHE A 75 -12.50 -4.59 -14.49
CA PHE A 75 -12.69 -4.65 -15.93
C PHE A 75 -12.03 -5.88 -16.53
N ASN A 76 -10.85 -6.22 -16.06
CA ASN A 76 -10.11 -7.39 -16.54
C ASN A 76 -10.80 -8.70 -16.20
N ASP A 77 -11.46 -8.76 -15.05
CA ASP A 77 -12.24 -9.94 -14.67
C ASP A 77 -13.38 -10.19 -15.67
N GLU A 78 -14.07 -9.15 -16.09
CA GLU A 78 -15.09 -9.26 -17.12
C GLU A 78 -14.47 -9.65 -18.46
N TYR A 79 -13.36 -9.04 -18.80
CA TYR A 79 -12.61 -9.34 -20.01
C TYR A 79 -12.16 -10.82 -20.02
N MET A 80 -11.64 -11.27 -18.90
CA MET A 80 -11.17 -12.66 -18.75
C MET A 80 -12.30 -13.67 -18.82
N LYS A 81 -13.49 -13.30 -18.37
CA LYS A 81 -14.68 -14.15 -18.49
C LYS A 81 -15.03 -14.45 -19.94
N TYR A 82 -14.83 -13.49 -20.82
CA TYR A 82 -15.16 -13.63 -22.23
C TYR A 82 -14.04 -14.27 -23.04
N ASN A 83 -12.83 -14.30 -22.52
CA ASN A 83 -11.66 -14.80 -23.25
C ASN A 83 -11.10 -16.12 -22.71
N LYS A 84 -11.82 -16.76 -21.85
CA LYS A 84 -11.43 -18.10 -21.37
C LYS A 84 -11.74 -19.17 -22.38
#